data_6d8e292dbb9f73cc26518e9922385b85
#
_entry.id   6d8e292dbb9f73cc26518e9922385b85
#
_cell.length_a   1.000
_cell.length_b   1.000
_cell.length_c   1.000
_cell.angle_alpha   90.00
_cell.angle_beta   90.00
_cell.angle_gamma   90.00
#
_symmetry.space_group_name_H-M   'P 1'
#
loop_
_entity.id
_entity.type
_entity.pdbx_description
1 polymer ?
#
loop_
_entity_poly.entity_id
_entity_poly.type
_entity_poly.pdbx_seq_one_letter_code
_entity_poly.pdbx_strand_id
1 'polypeptide(L)'
;MIMRIKLYILPTFLLAILTGIIQAQDFPEKSVPPRLVNDFAGMLNSNEINSLEQKLVAFNDSTSTQISIVTVPSLHGYDKADYAQRLGEKWGIGQKGKNNGILILVKPKTESEQGEVYIAQGYGLEGAIPDLHASDIINNQILPSFTAGDYYGGLDKATTTLMQLARGEFPADLYKKHQNFSSFAPFIIFIIFIVIMMFLRSGGGNNGKHIGKKGLPIWLLLSMMNSRNSHNGSWGGFGSGGSGGGGGFGGFGGGSFGGGGAGGSW
;
A
#
# COMPACT_ATOMS: atom_id res chain seq x y z
N MET A 1 -60.81 2.27 27.90
CA MET A 1 -60.00 1.20 27.22
C MET A 1 -59.16 1.70 26.06
N ILE A 2 -59.58 2.70 25.32
CA ILE A 2 -58.92 3.24 24.11
C ILE A 2 -57.62 4.04 24.44
N MET A 3 -57.55 4.67 25.63
CA MET A 3 -56.39 5.53 25.99
C MET A 3 -55.11 4.76 26.39
N ARG A 4 -55.24 3.51 26.84
CA ARG A 4 -54.09 2.67 27.19
C ARG A 4 -53.39 2.03 25.97
N ILE A 5 -54.09 1.85 24.85
CA ILE A 5 -53.54 1.27 23.61
C ILE A 5 -52.61 2.28 22.93
N LYS A 6 -52.89 3.59 22.99
CA LYS A 6 -52.03 4.64 22.36
C LYS A 6 -50.66 4.75 23.05
N LEU A 7 -50.53 4.37 24.33
CA LEU A 7 -49.28 4.49 25.07
C LEU A 7 -48.24 3.43 24.67
N TYR A 8 -48.67 2.31 24.09
CA TYR A 8 -47.76 1.23 23.68
C TYR A 8 -47.39 1.29 22.16
N ILE A 9 -48.18 1.99 21.36
CA ILE A 9 -47.94 2.11 19.91
C ILE A 9 -46.72 3.01 19.66
N LEU A 10 -46.51 4.06 20.43
CA LEU A 10 -45.39 5.00 20.26
C LEU A 10 -44.02 4.37 20.49
N PRO A 11 -43.79 3.62 21.61
CA PRO A 11 -42.48 2.97 21.80
C PRO A 11 -42.24 1.79 20.86
N THR A 12 -43.27 1.05 20.42
CA THR A 12 -43.10 -0.02 19.42
C THR A 12 -42.79 0.52 18.05
N PHE A 13 -43.36 1.66 17.65
CA PHE A 13 -43.04 2.33 16.41
C PHE A 13 -41.64 2.93 16.42
N LEU A 14 -41.19 3.48 17.57
CA LEU A 14 -39.82 3.98 17.74
C LEU A 14 -38.80 2.84 17.70
N LEU A 15 -39.10 1.67 18.29
CA LEU A 15 -38.24 0.50 18.23
C LEU A 15 -38.11 -0.08 16.84
N ALA A 16 -39.18 -0.04 16.03
CA ALA A 16 -39.16 -0.50 14.64
C ALA A 16 -38.34 0.41 13.72
N ILE A 17 -38.23 1.70 14.04
CA ILE A 17 -37.38 2.64 13.27
C ILE A 17 -35.89 2.42 13.60
N LEU A 18 -35.54 1.99 14.81
CA LEU A 18 -34.14 1.72 15.21
C LEU A 18 -33.54 0.46 14.55
N THR A 19 -34.36 -0.48 14.08
CA THR A 19 -33.89 -1.73 13.45
C THR A 19 -33.59 -1.59 11.95
N GLY A 20 -33.81 -0.41 11.35
CA GLY A 20 -33.78 -0.21 9.91
C GLY A 20 -32.43 0.16 9.28
N ILE A 21 -31.31 0.31 10.04
CA ILE A 21 -30.04 0.77 9.46
C ILE A 21 -28.89 -0.14 9.91
N ILE A 22 -29.02 -1.44 9.64
CA ILE A 22 -27.84 -2.28 9.49
C ILE A 22 -27.63 -2.39 7.97
N GLN A 23 -26.95 -1.42 7.39
CA GLN A 23 -26.38 -1.61 6.07
C GLN A 23 -25.27 -2.66 6.23
N ALA A 24 -25.57 -3.87 5.81
CA ALA A 24 -24.54 -4.88 5.64
C ALA A 24 -23.54 -4.31 4.62
N GLN A 25 -22.27 -4.21 5.03
CA GLN A 25 -21.20 -3.77 4.13
C GLN A 25 -21.09 -4.81 3.03
N ASP A 26 -21.46 -4.44 1.80
CA ASP A 26 -21.42 -5.33 0.65
C ASP A 26 -20.00 -5.48 0.09
N PHE A 27 -19.12 -6.07 0.90
CA PHE A 27 -17.90 -6.63 0.34
C PHE A 27 -18.26 -7.90 -0.41
N PRO A 28 -17.76 -8.10 -1.63
CA PRO A 28 -18.02 -9.31 -2.39
C PRO A 28 -17.61 -10.56 -1.64
N GLU A 29 -18.33 -11.64 -1.86
CA GLU A 29 -17.93 -12.95 -1.34
C GLU A 29 -16.81 -13.54 -2.21
N LYS A 30 -15.98 -14.39 -1.58
CA LYS A 30 -14.91 -15.11 -2.28
C LYS A 30 -15.48 -15.99 -3.38
N SER A 31 -14.79 -16.08 -4.51
CA SER A 31 -15.15 -17.02 -5.55
C SER A 31 -15.11 -18.47 -5.04
N VAL A 32 -15.99 -19.29 -5.56
CA VAL A 32 -16.01 -20.75 -5.31
C VAL A 32 -15.89 -21.46 -6.65
N PRO A 33 -14.80 -22.18 -6.94
CA PRO A 33 -13.61 -22.40 -6.11
C PRO A 33 -12.80 -21.11 -5.86
N PRO A 34 -11.97 -21.05 -4.80
CA PRO A 34 -11.17 -19.87 -4.48
C PRO A 34 -10.21 -19.50 -5.62
N ARG A 35 -10.06 -18.19 -5.88
CA ARG A 35 -9.17 -17.65 -6.90
C ARG A 35 -8.41 -16.44 -6.35
N LEU A 36 -7.22 -16.20 -6.88
CA LEU A 36 -6.43 -15.00 -6.59
C LEU A 36 -6.88 -13.80 -7.45
N VAL A 37 -7.42 -14.05 -8.65
CA VAL A 37 -7.95 -13.01 -9.54
C VAL A 37 -9.48 -13.08 -9.56
N ASN A 38 -10.11 -12.04 -9.02
CA ASN A 38 -11.56 -11.91 -8.88
C ASN A 38 -12.03 -10.63 -9.56
N ASP A 39 -12.49 -10.75 -10.79
CA ASP A 39 -12.92 -9.61 -11.62
C ASP A 39 -14.45 -9.44 -11.56
N PHE A 40 -14.94 -8.75 -10.51
CA PHE A 40 -16.36 -8.45 -10.35
C PHE A 40 -16.81 -7.24 -11.17
N ALA A 41 -15.87 -6.44 -11.67
CA ALA A 41 -16.18 -5.27 -12.50
C ALA A 41 -16.16 -5.57 -14.01
N GLY A 42 -15.73 -6.77 -14.41
CA GLY A 42 -15.68 -7.16 -15.81
C GLY A 42 -14.63 -6.38 -16.62
N MET A 43 -13.49 -6.06 -16.01
CA MET A 43 -12.41 -5.28 -16.63
C MET A 43 -11.48 -6.14 -17.51
N LEU A 44 -11.46 -7.44 -17.30
CA LEU A 44 -10.55 -8.38 -17.93
C LEU A 44 -11.31 -9.44 -18.72
N ASN A 45 -10.72 -9.90 -19.80
CA ASN A 45 -11.26 -11.08 -20.49
C ASN A 45 -10.79 -12.41 -19.82
N SER A 46 -11.42 -13.51 -20.19
CA SER A 46 -11.15 -14.82 -19.57
C SER A 46 -9.71 -15.29 -19.73
N ASN A 47 -9.04 -14.96 -20.83
CA ASN A 47 -7.64 -15.35 -21.06
C ASN A 47 -6.70 -14.53 -20.15
N GLU A 48 -6.95 -13.25 -19.99
CA GLU A 48 -6.22 -12.35 -19.10
C GLU A 48 -6.35 -12.78 -17.64
N ILE A 49 -7.59 -13.07 -17.19
CA ILE A 49 -7.85 -13.60 -15.86
C ILE A 49 -7.06 -14.89 -15.63
N ASN A 50 -7.12 -15.83 -16.57
CA ASN A 50 -6.43 -17.12 -16.42
C ASN A 50 -4.90 -16.96 -16.43
N SER A 51 -4.34 -16.05 -17.23
CA SER A 51 -2.91 -15.76 -17.27
C SER A 51 -2.41 -15.19 -15.96
N LEU A 52 -3.11 -14.20 -15.41
CA LEU A 52 -2.79 -13.61 -14.10
C LEU A 52 -2.95 -14.67 -12.99
N GLU A 53 -4.03 -15.43 -12.99
CA GLU A 53 -4.27 -16.48 -12.00
C GLU A 53 -3.13 -17.50 -11.96
N GLN A 54 -2.75 -18.05 -13.12
CA GLN A 54 -1.64 -19.03 -13.21
C GLN A 54 -0.33 -18.43 -12.67
N LYS A 55 -0.02 -17.20 -13.03
CA LYS A 55 1.16 -16.48 -12.56
C LYS A 55 1.16 -16.32 -11.03
N LEU A 56 0.04 -15.90 -10.45
CA LEU A 56 -0.09 -15.65 -9.03
C LEU A 56 -0.13 -16.94 -8.20
N VAL A 57 -0.78 -17.99 -8.72
CA VAL A 57 -0.77 -19.33 -8.11
C VAL A 57 0.64 -19.90 -8.07
N ALA A 58 1.38 -19.86 -9.19
CA ALA A 58 2.77 -20.32 -9.23
C ALA A 58 3.67 -19.55 -8.25
N PHE A 59 3.42 -18.25 -8.06
CA PHE A 59 4.12 -17.44 -7.08
C PHE A 59 3.77 -17.86 -5.64
N ASN A 60 2.49 -18.03 -5.34
CA ASN A 60 2.03 -18.52 -4.04
C ASN A 60 2.64 -19.88 -3.69
N ASP A 61 2.66 -20.80 -4.63
CA ASP A 61 3.20 -22.14 -4.42
C ASP A 61 4.70 -22.13 -4.12
N SER A 62 5.44 -21.21 -4.73
CA SER A 62 6.89 -21.10 -4.55
C SER A 62 7.33 -20.30 -3.32
N THR A 63 6.51 -19.35 -2.84
CA THR A 63 6.89 -18.39 -1.77
C THR A 63 5.97 -18.41 -0.57
N SER A 64 4.81 -19.01 -0.68
CA SER A 64 3.68 -18.91 0.27
C SER A 64 3.08 -17.49 0.38
N THR A 65 3.58 -16.52 -0.36
CA THR A 65 3.04 -15.14 -0.39
C THR A 65 1.85 -15.08 -1.35
N GLN A 66 0.76 -14.50 -0.90
CA GLN A 66 -0.47 -14.40 -1.67
C GLN A 66 -0.66 -12.99 -2.22
N ILE A 67 -0.70 -12.87 -3.53
CA ILE A 67 -1.10 -11.63 -4.21
C ILE A 67 -2.48 -11.86 -4.79
N SER A 68 -3.46 -11.06 -4.40
CA SER A 68 -4.82 -11.12 -4.93
C SER A 68 -5.16 -9.85 -5.69
N ILE A 69 -5.84 -10.00 -6.82
CA ILE A 69 -6.42 -8.92 -7.60
C ILE A 69 -7.93 -9.00 -7.44
N VAL A 70 -8.53 -7.90 -7.01
CA VAL A 70 -9.99 -7.78 -6.91
C VAL A 70 -10.44 -6.51 -7.60
N THR A 71 -11.28 -6.66 -8.61
CA THR A 71 -11.95 -5.52 -9.22
C THR A 71 -13.38 -5.45 -8.71
N VAL A 72 -13.86 -4.24 -8.39
CA VAL A 72 -15.23 -4.02 -7.90
C VAL A 72 -15.89 -2.89 -8.67
N PRO A 73 -17.21 -3.00 -8.97
CA PRO A 73 -17.91 -1.95 -9.70
C PRO A 73 -18.09 -0.66 -8.89
N SER A 74 -18.07 -0.75 -7.55
CA SER A 74 -18.26 0.37 -6.64
C SER A 74 -17.57 0.12 -5.31
N LEU A 75 -17.11 1.19 -4.66
CA LEU A 75 -16.61 1.17 -3.28
C LEU A 75 -17.71 1.49 -2.24
N HIS A 76 -18.96 1.62 -2.65
CA HIS A 76 -20.12 1.90 -1.78
C HIS A 76 -19.91 3.11 -0.82
N GLY A 77 -19.16 4.12 -1.27
CA GLY A 77 -18.87 5.32 -0.48
C GLY A 77 -17.71 5.18 0.51
N TYR A 78 -17.05 4.02 0.54
CA TYR A 78 -15.81 3.85 1.32
C TYR A 78 -14.63 4.51 0.63
N ASP A 79 -13.67 4.96 1.44
CA ASP A 79 -12.33 5.24 0.96
C ASP A 79 -11.67 3.95 0.45
N LYS A 80 -10.89 4.04 -0.62
CA LYS A 80 -10.24 2.88 -1.26
C LYS A 80 -9.29 2.13 -0.32
N ALA A 81 -8.63 2.84 0.60
CA ALA A 81 -7.74 2.20 1.57
C ALA A 81 -8.54 1.40 2.60
N ASP A 82 -9.58 2.01 3.18
CA ASP A 82 -10.45 1.35 4.14
C ASP A 82 -11.14 0.12 3.52
N TYR A 83 -11.65 0.27 2.29
CA TYR A 83 -12.28 -0.85 1.57
C TYR A 83 -11.30 -2.00 1.31
N ALA A 84 -10.09 -1.69 0.82
CA ALA A 84 -9.09 -2.71 0.51
C ALA A 84 -8.65 -3.49 1.75
N GLN A 85 -8.40 -2.80 2.86
CA GLN A 85 -7.97 -3.42 4.10
C GLN A 85 -9.04 -4.32 4.69
N ARG A 86 -10.28 -3.84 4.79
CA ARG A 86 -11.42 -4.64 5.29
C ARG A 86 -11.69 -5.85 4.39
N LEU A 87 -11.61 -5.69 3.08
CA LEU A 87 -11.77 -6.79 2.14
C LEU A 87 -10.65 -7.81 2.31
N GLY A 88 -9.39 -7.36 2.41
CA GLY A 88 -8.23 -8.21 2.63
C GLY A 88 -8.34 -9.02 3.92
N GLU A 89 -8.78 -8.40 5.01
CA GLU A 89 -9.05 -9.06 6.29
C GLU A 89 -10.25 -10.02 6.22
N LYS A 90 -11.39 -9.58 5.64
CA LYS A 90 -12.58 -10.42 5.47
C LYS A 90 -12.25 -11.69 4.70
N TRP A 91 -11.43 -11.56 3.65
CA TRP A 91 -11.01 -12.70 2.86
C TRP A 91 -9.86 -13.49 3.49
N GLY A 92 -9.11 -12.87 4.42
CA GLY A 92 -7.94 -13.47 5.06
C GLY A 92 -6.82 -13.73 4.06
N ILE A 93 -6.55 -12.76 3.17
CA ILE A 93 -5.50 -12.86 2.15
C ILE A 93 -4.14 -12.95 2.83
N GLY A 94 -3.31 -13.93 2.45
CA GLY A 94 -2.06 -14.26 3.12
C GLY A 94 -2.20 -15.40 4.11
N GLN A 95 -1.13 -15.72 4.81
CA GLN A 95 -1.10 -16.81 5.78
C GLN A 95 -1.15 -16.28 7.20
N LYS A 96 -1.91 -16.97 8.04
CA LYS A 96 -1.99 -16.66 9.49
C LYS A 96 -0.60 -16.68 10.12
N GLY A 97 -0.28 -15.62 10.85
CA GLY A 97 1.00 -15.45 11.53
C GLY A 97 2.14 -14.97 10.63
N LYS A 98 2.11 -15.22 9.32
CA LYS A 98 3.05 -14.62 8.36
C LYS A 98 2.56 -13.28 7.85
N ASN A 99 1.24 -13.08 7.75
CA ASN A 99 0.59 -11.87 7.24
C ASN A 99 1.17 -11.39 5.90
N ASN A 100 1.45 -12.35 5.02
CA ASN A 100 2.15 -12.17 3.75
C ASN A 100 1.18 -12.08 2.58
N GLY A 101 0.09 -11.37 2.77
CA GLY A 101 -0.90 -11.09 1.75
C GLY A 101 -0.69 -9.72 1.09
N ILE A 102 -1.02 -9.62 -0.20
CA ILE A 102 -1.11 -8.37 -0.94
C ILE A 102 -2.46 -8.36 -1.65
N LEU A 103 -3.19 -7.27 -1.54
CA LEU A 103 -4.41 -7.03 -2.29
C LEU A 103 -4.23 -5.86 -3.22
N ILE A 104 -4.47 -6.07 -4.52
CA ILE A 104 -4.64 -5.01 -5.51
C ILE A 104 -6.14 -4.83 -5.71
N LEU A 105 -6.69 -3.77 -5.16
CA LEU A 105 -8.09 -3.38 -5.35
C LEU A 105 -8.19 -2.42 -6.53
N VAL A 106 -9.13 -2.64 -7.42
CA VAL A 106 -9.41 -1.76 -8.57
C VAL A 106 -10.90 -1.49 -8.67
N LYS A 107 -11.26 -0.22 -8.76
CA LYS A 107 -12.59 0.24 -9.18
C LYS A 107 -12.44 0.93 -10.52
N PRO A 108 -13.10 0.47 -11.60
CA PRO A 108 -12.97 1.10 -12.90
C PRO A 108 -13.53 2.53 -12.92
N LYS A 109 -13.04 3.32 -13.86
CA LYS A 109 -13.60 4.62 -14.18
C LYS A 109 -14.99 4.45 -14.77
N THR A 110 -15.93 5.31 -14.36
CA THR A 110 -17.26 5.44 -14.94
C THR A 110 -17.45 6.83 -15.55
N GLU A 111 -18.59 7.11 -16.16
CA GLU A 111 -18.90 8.45 -16.69
C GLU A 111 -18.93 9.52 -15.60
N SER A 112 -19.32 9.14 -14.37
CA SER A 112 -19.50 10.06 -13.24
C SER A 112 -18.38 10.03 -12.21
N GLU A 113 -17.53 8.98 -12.21
CA GLU A 113 -16.52 8.78 -11.18
C GLU A 113 -15.17 8.39 -11.79
N GLN A 114 -14.09 8.84 -11.15
CA GLN A 114 -12.73 8.43 -11.50
C GLN A 114 -12.52 6.95 -11.19
N GLY A 115 -11.63 6.32 -11.96
CA GLY A 115 -11.10 5.01 -11.61
C GLY A 115 -10.23 5.11 -10.36
N GLU A 116 -10.23 4.08 -9.54
CA GLU A 116 -9.45 4.03 -8.31
C GLU A 116 -8.71 2.72 -8.18
N VAL A 117 -7.47 2.79 -7.72
CA VAL A 117 -6.64 1.62 -7.41
C VAL A 117 -6.01 1.78 -6.03
N TYR A 118 -5.90 0.68 -5.31
CA TYR A 118 -5.19 0.62 -4.05
C TYR A 118 -4.40 -0.69 -3.93
N ILE A 119 -3.16 -0.62 -3.47
CA ILE A 119 -2.36 -1.77 -3.10
C ILE A 119 -2.29 -1.79 -1.58
N ALA A 120 -2.89 -2.80 -0.95
CA ALA A 120 -2.78 -3.07 0.47
C ALA A 120 -1.82 -4.24 0.69
N GLN A 121 -0.87 -4.08 1.61
CA GLN A 121 0.03 -5.15 2.04
C GLN A 121 -0.27 -5.57 3.48
N GLY A 122 -0.13 -6.85 3.75
CA GLY A 122 -0.20 -7.39 5.11
C GLY A 122 1.05 -7.04 5.92
N TYR A 123 0.94 -7.04 7.24
CA TYR A 123 2.01 -6.68 8.19
C TYR A 123 3.36 -7.35 7.91
N GLY A 124 3.36 -8.60 7.45
CA GLY A 124 4.59 -9.34 7.16
C GLY A 124 5.37 -8.85 5.95
N LEU A 125 4.77 -8.00 5.13
CA LEU A 125 5.38 -7.48 3.91
C LEU A 125 5.71 -5.98 3.97
N GLU A 126 5.39 -5.27 5.04
CA GLU A 126 5.68 -3.84 5.19
C GLU A 126 7.18 -3.52 5.04
N GLY A 127 8.05 -4.42 5.50
CA GLY A 127 9.49 -4.27 5.35
C GLY A 127 10.00 -4.50 3.92
N ALA A 128 9.34 -5.39 3.16
CA ALA A 128 9.71 -5.71 1.78
C ALA A 128 9.04 -4.78 0.75
N ILE A 129 7.82 -4.35 1.04
CA ILE A 129 7.00 -3.50 0.18
C ILE A 129 6.50 -2.30 1.02
N PRO A 130 7.35 -1.32 1.33
CA PRO A 130 6.92 -0.09 1.97
C PRO A 130 5.91 0.68 1.09
N ASP A 131 5.09 1.54 1.69
CA ASP A 131 4.07 2.35 1.01
C ASP A 131 4.64 3.16 -0.16
N LEU A 132 5.90 3.59 -0.06
CA LEU A 132 6.59 4.29 -1.14
C LEU A 132 6.72 3.41 -2.40
N HIS A 133 7.10 2.14 -2.24
CA HIS A 133 7.21 1.21 -3.38
C HIS A 133 5.83 0.89 -3.97
N ALA A 134 4.81 0.70 -3.13
CA ALA A 134 3.44 0.53 -3.61
C ALA A 134 2.98 1.76 -4.41
N SER A 135 3.29 2.98 -3.93
CA SER A 135 3.01 4.24 -4.63
C SER A 135 3.73 4.34 -5.97
N ASP A 136 5.01 3.96 -6.02
CA ASP A 136 5.80 3.97 -7.26
C ASP A 136 5.24 3.00 -8.31
N ILE A 137 4.82 1.80 -7.88
CA ILE A 137 4.18 0.81 -8.76
C ILE A 137 2.89 1.40 -9.34
N ILE A 138 2.05 1.99 -8.51
CA ILE A 138 0.80 2.60 -8.96
C ILE A 138 1.08 3.71 -9.96
N ASN A 139 1.91 4.68 -9.61
CA ASN A 139 2.15 5.88 -10.42
C ASN A 139 2.90 5.61 -11.71
N ASN A 140 3.83 4.64 -11.73
CA ASN A 140 4.72 4.41 -12.87
C ASN A 140 4.30 3.21 -13.73
N GLN A 141 3.46 2.31 -13.23
CA GLN A 141 3.08 1.10 -13.96
C GLN A 141 1.57 0.98 -14.15
N ILE A 142 0.78 1.13 -13.08
CA ILE A 142 -0.68 0.93 -13.15
C ILE A 142 -1.35 2.11 -13.83
N LEU A 143 -1.22 3.32 -13.30
CA LEU A 143 -1.96 4.49 -13.78
C LEU A 143 -1.69 4.83 -15.26
N PRO A 144 -0.43 4.78 -15.76
CA PRO A 144 -0.19 5.03 -17.18
C PRO A 144 -0.84 3.98 -18.09
N SER A 145 -0.79 2.70 -17.70
CA SER A 145 -1.41 1.61 -18.44
C SER A 145 -2.94 1.73 -18.43
N PHE A 146 -3.54 2.01 -17.26
CA PHE A 146 -4.99 2.15 -17.08
C PHE A 146 -5.55 3.38 -17.82
N THR A 147 -4.81 4.46 -17.84
CA THR A 147 -5.16 5.67 -18.63
C THR A 147 -5.17 5.37 -20.13
N ALA A 148 -4.29 4.47 -20.58
CA ALA A 148 -4.27 3.99 -21.98
C ALA A 148 -5.29 2.88 -22.27
N GLY A 149 -6.08 2.43 -21.27
CA GLY A 149 -7.03 1.34 -21.39
C GLY A 149 -6.44 -0.07 -21.30
N ASP A 150 -5.13 -0.19 -21.05
CA ASP A 150 -4.43 -1.46 -20.88
C ASP A 150 -4.46 -1.93 -19.41
N TYR A 151 -5.61 -2.45 -19.00
CA TYR A 151 -5.79 -2.93 -17.63
C TYR A 151 -4.96 -4.17 -17.33
N TYR A 152 -4.95 -5.12 -18.25
CA TYR A 152 -4.16 -6.33 -18.11
C TYR A 152 -2.67 -6.04 -18.01
N GLY A 153 -2.11 -5.26 -18.93
CA GLY A 153 -0.68 -4.93 -18.93
C GLY A 153 -0.25 -4.15 -17.69
N GLY A 154 -1.12 -3.27 -17.16
CA GLY A 154 -0.88 -2.59 -15.89
C GLY A 154 -0.80 -3.55 -14.70
N LEU A 155 -1.75 -4.47 -14.58
CA LEU A 155 -1.79 -5.47 -13.52
C LEU A 155 -0.64 -6.50 -13.65
N ASP A 156 -0.31 -6.91 -14.87
CA ASP A 156 0.79 -7.85 -15.11
C ASP A 156 2.16 -7.27 -14.70
N LYS A 157 2.45 -6.02 -15.07
CA LYS A 157 3.66 -5.31 -14.66
C LYS A 157 3.71 -5.13 -13.13
N ALA A 158 2.62 -4.65 -12.55
CA ALA A 158 2.54 -4.41 -11.11
C ALA A 158 2.75 -5.69 -10.29
N THR A 159 2.07 -6.77 -10.67
CA THR A 159 2.24 -8.06 -10.00
C THR A 159 3.65 -8.61 -10.15
N THR A 160 4.29 -8.46 -11.32
CA THR A 160 5.70 -8.84 -11.52
C THR A 160 6.62 -8.11 -10.54
N THR A 161 6.45 -6.80 -10.41
CA THR A 161 7.27 -5.98 -9.50
C THR A 161 7.00 -6.34 -8.04
N LEU A 162 5.73 -6.52 -7.65
CA LEU A 162 5.38 -6.96 -6.29
C LEU A 162 5.98 -8.33 -5.94
N MET A 163 5.98 -9.27 -6.91
CA MET A 163 6.60 -10.58 -6.75
C MET A 163 8.11 -10.49 -6.52
N GLN A 164 8.80 -9.61 -7.24
CA GLN A 164 10.25 -9.36 -7.08
C GLN A 164 10.55 -8.74 -5.72
N LEU A 165 9.78 -7.73 -5.31
CA LEU A 165 9.92 -7.10 -3.98
C LEU A 165 9.70 -8.10 -2.85
N ALA A 166 8.65 -8.91 -2.94
CA ALA A 166 8.32 -9.90 -1.92
C ALA A 166 9.37 -11.02 -1.80
N ARG A 167 10.14 -11.31 -2.87
CA ARG A 167 11.29 -12.22 -2.85
C ARG A 167 12.57 -11.57 -2.32
N GLY A 168 12.60 -10.25 -2.15
CA GLY A 168 13.83 -9.50 -1.85
C GLY A 168 14.81 -9.42 -3.03
N GLU A 169 14.36 -9.73 -4.25
CA GLU A 169 15.17 -9.75 -5.47
C GLU A 169 15.26 -8.38 -6.16
N PHE A 170 14.64 -7.35 -5.58
CA PHE A 170 14.54 -6.04 -6.24
C PHE A 170 15.86 -5.27 -6.08
N PRO A 171 16.59 -4.99 -7.19
CA PRO A 171 17.77 -4.14 -7.12
C PRO A 171 17.34 -2.71 -6.77
N ALA A 172 17.80 -2.21 -5.63
CA ALA A 172 17.54 -0.82 -5.17
C ALA A 172 17.95 0.26 -6.19
N ASP A 173 18.67 -0.12 -7.23
CA ASP A 173 19.21 0.80 -8.24
C ASP A 173 18.20 1.29 -9.27
N LEU A 174 17.08 0.59 -9.48
CA LEU A 174 16.04 1.00 -10.43
C LEU A 174 15.21 2.19 -9.91
N TYR A 175 15.14 2.41 -8.60
CA TYR A 175 14.44 3.56 -8.00
C TYR A 175 15.30 4.82 -7.88
N LYS A 176 16.63 4.72 -8.01
CA LYS A 176 17.52 5.90 -7.97
C LYS A 176 17.34 6.85 -9.17
N LYS A 177 16.62 6.44 -10.20
CA LYS A 177 16.53 7.19 -11.47
C LYS A 177 15.54 8.36 -11.45
N HIS A 178 14.71 8.51 -10.42
CA HIS A 178 13.70 9.58 -10.34
C HIS A 178 13.73 10.43 -9.06
N GLN A 179 14.74 10.29 -8.22
CA GLN A 179 15.01 11.38 -7.29
C GLN A 179 15.66 12.51 -8.10
N ASN A 180 14.85 13.26 -8.82
CA ASN A 180 15.22 14.57 -9.29
C ASN A 180 15.60 15.41 -8.08
N PHE A 181 16.88 15.57 -7.85
CA PHE A 181 17.51 16.47 -6.88
C PHE A 181 17.10 17.93 -7.07
N SER A 182 16.31 18.19 -8.10
CA SER A 182 15.77 19.48 -8.50
C SER A 182 14.85 20.11 -7.45
N SER A 183 14.21 19.33 -6.58
CA SER A 183 13.32 19.89 -5.56
C SER A 183 14.05 20.55 -4.38
N PHE A 184 15.31 20.17 -4.13
CA PHE A 184 16.13 20.79 -3.07
C PHE A 184 17.00 21.95 -3.57
N ALA A 185 17.12 22.14 -4.88
CA ALA A 185 17.90 23.24 -5.48
C ALA A 185 17.48 24.61 -4.92
N PRO A 186 16.20 25.01 -4.86
CA PRO A 186 15.81 26.28 -4.29
C PRO A 186 16.14 26.42 -2.80
N PHE A 187 16.08 25.32 -2.06
CA PHE A 187 16.41 25.32 -0.62
C PHE A 187 17.91 25.48 -0.38
N ILE A 188 18.74 24.83 -1.20
CA ILE A 188 20.21 24.99 -1.15
C ILE A 188 20.60 26.42 -1.55
N ILE A 189 20.00 26.99 -2.59
CA ILE A 189 20.21 28.37 -3.01
C ILE A 189 19.82 29.35 -1.88
N PHE A 190 18.71 29.09 -1.19
CA PHE A 190 18.24 29.90 -0.06
C PHE A 190 19.21 29.83 1.12
N ILE A 191 19.75 28.66 1.44
CA ILE A 191 20.78 28.51 2.49
C ILE A 191 22.06 29.25 2.11
N ILE A 192 22.53 29.12 0.86
CA ILE A 192 23.71 29.84 0.36
C ILE A 192 23.48 31.35 0.43
N PHE A 193 22.28 31.83 0.09
CA PHE A 193 21.91 33.25 0.19
C PHE A 193 21.96 33.75 1.64
N ILE A 194 21.44 32.97 2.61
CA ILE A 194 21.53 33.32 4.04
C ILE A 194 22.98 33.38 4.51
N VAL A 195 23.82 32.42 4.12
CA VAL A 195 25.23 32.39 4.48
C VAL A 195 25.97 33.62 3.91
N ILE A 196 25.76 33.96 2.63
CA ILE A 196 26.32 35.15 1.99
C ILE A 196 25.86 36.43 2.70
N MET A 197 24.56 36.55 3.04
CA MET A 197 24.04 37.68 3.79
C MET A 197 24.64 37.81 5.19
N MET A 198 24.91 36.68 5.85
CA MET A 198 25.60 36.65 7.15
C MET A 198 27.05 37.14 7.03
N PHE A 199 27.77 36.76 5.97
CA PHE A 199 29.12 37.24 5.70
C PHE A 199 29.16 38.73 5.31
N LEU A 200 28.23 39.21 4.50
CA LEU A 200 28.13 40.61 4.09
C LEU A 200 27.72 41.51 5.27
N ARG A 201 26.97 41.01 6.24
CA ARG A 201 26.60 41.74 7.45
C ARG A 201 27.70 41.79 8.50
N SER A 202 28.68 40.90 8.42
CA SER A 202 29.84 40.84 9.33
C SER A 202 30.95 41.82 8.98
N GLY A 203 30.81 42.61 7.89
CA GLY A 203 31.80 43.57 7.41
C GLY A 203 31.59 45.03 7.89
N GLY A 204 31.13 45.25 9.09
CA GLY A 204 30.93 46.63 9.60
C GLY A 204 31.24 46.78 11.06
N GLY A 205 32.48 47.14 11.37
CA GLY A 205 32.81 48.10 12.45
C GLY A 205 32.96 47.62 13.88
N ASN A 206 34.19 47.61 14.31
CA ASN A 206 34.73 48.28 15.51
C ASN A 206 34.97 47.44 16.77
N ASN A 207 36.22 47.56 17.19
CA ASN A 207 36.90 47.17 18.43
C ASN A 207 36.01 46.96 19.66
N GLY A 208 36.10 45.77 20.21
CA GLY A 208 35.66 45.45 21.55
C GLY A 208 36.23 44.13 22.02
N LYS A 209 37.33 44.16 22.76
CA LYS A 209 37.91 42.99 23.45
C LYS A 209 36.89 42.48 24.47
N HIS A 210 36.35 41.29 24.29
CA HIS A 210 35.85 40.48 25.40
C HIS A 210 36.23 39.01 25.20
N ILE A 211 37.08 38.56 26.11
CA ILE A 211 37.44 37.15 26.37
C ILE A 211 36.25 36.48 27.03
N GLY A 212 35.72 35.41 26.43
CA GLY A 212 34.72 34.63 27.12
C GLY A 212 34.18 33.44 26.35
N LYS A 213 34.65 32.25 26.72
CA LYS A 213 34.07 30.92 26.56
C LYS A 213 34.18 30.23 25.18
N LYS A 214 35.06 29.26 25.14
CA LYS A 214 35.22 28.26 24.08
C LYS A 214 33.96 27.45 23.90
N GLY A 215 33.13 27.84 22.90
CA GLY A 215 32.11 26.97 22.36
C GLY A 215 32.79 25.94 21.44
N LEU A 216 32.49 24.68 21.65
CA LEU A 216 32.99 23.60 20.82
C LEU A 216 32.54 23.84 19.36
N PRO A 217 33.41 23.71 18.35
CA PRO A 217 33.06 23.94 16.98
C PRO A 217 32.02 22.92 16.50
N ILE A 218 31.01 23.41 15.79
CA ILE A 218 29.82 22.66 15.37
C ILE A 218 30.14 21.41 14.54
N TRP A 219 31.33 21.39 13.88
CA TRP A 219 31.79 20.21 13.14
C TRP A 219 32.12 19.01 14.04
N LEU A 220 32.50 19.28 15.30
CA LEU A 220 32.77 18.23 16.29
C LEU A 220 31.46 17.57 16.78
N LEU A 221 30.37 18.35 16.84
CA LEU A 221 29.05 17.81 17.18
C LEU A 221 28.49 16.94 16.03
N LEU A 222 28.77 17.32 14.79
CA LEU A 222 28.34 16.59 13.60
C LEU A 222 29.06 15.27 13.42
N SER A 223 30.34 15.17 13.88
CA SER A 223 31.13 13.94 13.80
C SER A 223 30.66 12.87 14.79
N MET A 224 30.01 13.26 15.89
CA MET A 224 29.47 12.33 16.88
C MET A 224 28.12 11.72 16.48
N MET A 225 27.41 12.30 15.50
CA MET A 225 26.13 11.75 15.01
C MET A 225 26.26 10.67 13.95
N ASN A 226 27.47 10.36 13.45
CA ASN A 226 27.66 9.39 12.38
C ASN A 226 28.21 8.04 12.84
N SER A 227 27.90 7.61 14.06
CA SER A 227 28.22 6.25 14.50
C SER A 227 27.06 5.30 14.17
N ARG A 228 27.03 4.79 12.94
CA ARG A 228 26.17 3.68 12.55
C ARG A 228 26.79 2.37 13.04
N ASN A 229 26.16 1.81 14.05
CA ASN A 229 26.42 0.46 14.48
C ASN A 229 25.82 -0.53 13.46
N SER A 230 26.68 -1.23 12.74
CA SER A 230 26.31 -2.30 11.83
C SER A 230 25.99 -3.55 12.65
N HIS A 231 24.73 -3.92 12.75
CA HIS A 231 24.35 -5.25 13.25
C HIS A 231 24.11 -6.17 12.06
N ASN A 232 25.07 -7.07 11.87
CA ASN A 232 25.00 -8.17 10.93
C ASN A 232 24.15 -9.29 11.56
N GLY A 233 22.87 -9.35 11.22
CA GLY A 233 21.95 -10.42 11.61
C GLY A 233 21.86 -11.49 10.52
N SER A 234 22.54 -12.60 10.75
CA SER A 234 22.42 -13.82 9.94
C SER A 234 21.03 -14.43 10.12
N TRP A 235 20.23 -14.52 9.05
CA TRP A 235 18.97 -15.26 9.03
C TRP A 235 19.21 -16.64 8.45
N GLY A 236 19.02 -17.63 9.29
CA GLY A 236 19.16 -19.03 8.98
C GLY A 236 18.12 -19.49 7.96
N GLY A 237 18.57 -20.39 7.08
CA GLY A 237 17.78 -20.98 6.03
C GLY A 237 16.63 -21.85 6.55
N PHE A 238 15.51 -21.78 5.85
CA PHE A 238 14.43 -22.74 5.96
C PHE A 238 14.44 -23.62 4.70
N GLY A 239 14.79 -24.87 4.95
CA GLY A 239 14.79 -25.89 3.92
C GLY A 239 13.39 -26.38 3.61
N SER A 240 13.16 -26.58 2.35
CA SER A 240 12.52 -27.71 1.67
C SER A 240 11.26 -28.34 2.27
N GLY A 241 10.22 -28.32 1.48
CA GLY A 241 9.12 -29.27 1.49
C GLY A 241 8.38 -29.18 0.18
N GLY A 242 8.89 -29.92 -0.82
CA GLY A 242 8.23 -29.99 -2.11
C GLY A 242 7.02 -30.90 -2.06
N SER A 243 6.05 -30.65 -2.94
CA SER A 243 5.33 -31.70 -3.68
C SER A 243 4.56 -31.03 -4.79
N GLY A 244 4.89 -31.38 -6.00
CA GLY A 244 4.19 -30.98 -7.20
C GLY A 244 2.80 -31.60 -7.27
N GLY A 245 1.89 -30.84 -7.82
CA GLY A 245 0.56 -31.27 -8.23
C GLY A 245 -0.10 -30.04 -8.82
N GLY A 246 -0.36 -30.03 -10.13
CA GLY A 246 -1.14 -29.00 -10.80
C GLY A 246 -2.52 -28.88 -10.18
N GLY A 247 -2.62 -28.07 -9.13
CA GLY A 247 -3.83 -27.78 -8.39
C GLY A 247 -4.10 -26.29 -8.47
N GLY A 248 -5.36 -25.90 -8.63
CA GLY A 248 -5.80 -24.52 -8.49
C GLY A 248 -5.46 -23.99 -7.09
N PHE A 249 -5.60 -22.66 -6.91
CA PHE A 249 -5.37 -21.98 -5.64
C PHE A 249 -6.15 -22.64 -4.49
N GLY A 250 -5.44 -23.04 -3.46
CA GLY A 250 -5.99 -23.80 -2.32
C GLY A 250 -6.81 -22.97 -1.32
N GLY A 251 -6.86 -21.65 -1.51
CA GLY A 251 -7.61 -20.72 -0.64
C GLY A 251 -6.71 -19.79 0.17
N PHE A 252 -7.33 -18.80 0.77
CA PHE A 252 -6.69 -17.82 1.62
C PHE A 252 -6.44 -18.38 3.02
N GLY A 253 -5.32 -18.01 3.62
CA GLY A 253 -4.77 -18.62 4.84
C GLY A 253 -4.98 -17.81 6.13
N GLY A 254 -5.74 -16.69 6.12
CA GLY A 254 -6.05 -15.91 7.31
C GLY A 254 -4.98 -14.89 7.69
N GLY A 255 -4.39 -14.19 6.73
CA GLY A 255 -3.49 -13.06 6.95
C GLY A 255 -4.22 -11.83 7.46
N SER A 256 -3.48 -10.92 8.11
CA SER A 256 -3.97 -9.63 8.61
C SER A 256 -3.27 -8.47 7.93
N PHE A 257 -4.01 -7.35 7.81
CA PHE A 257 -3.57 -6.10 7.18
C PHE A 257 -3.41 -5.00 8.21
N GLY A 258 -2.45 -4.08 8.03
CA GLY A 258 -2.03 -3.13 9.06
C GLY A 258 -2.32 -1.66 8.79
N GLY A 259 -3.02 -1.35 7.72
CA GLY A 259 -3.25 0.04 7.37
C GLY A 259 -2.23 0.63 6.40
N GLY A 260 -1.14 -0.09 6.09
CA GLY A 260 -0.17 0.29 5.07
C GLY A 260 -0.72 0.11 3.66
N GLY A 261 -0.08 0.80 2.69
CA GLY A 261 -0.45 0.72 1.29
C GLY A 261 -0.37 2.05 0.56
N ALA A 262 -0.68 2.01 -0.71
CA ALA A 262 -0.77 3.20 -1.53
C ALA A 262 -1.95 3.14 -2.49
N GLY A 263 -2.45 4.29 -2.88
CA GLY A 263 -3.56 4.41 -3.82
C GLY A 263 -3.33 5.45 -4.90
N GLY A 264 -4.09 5.32 -5.98
CA GLY A 264 -4.11 6.28 -7.08
C GLY A 264 -5.50 6.37 -7.71
N SER A 265 -5.67 7.33 -8.60
CA SER A 265 -6.91 7.55 -9.35
C SER A 265 -6.55 7.96 -10.78
N TRP A 266 -7.41 7.61 -11.79
CA TRP A 266 -7.19 7.92 -13.19
C TRP A 266 -8.48 8.31 -13.91
#